data_aeb8079f70dccf05094a93e7ed896992
#
_entry.id   aeb8079f70dccf05094a93e7ed896992
#
_cell.length_a   1.000
_cell.length_b   1.000
_cell.length_c   1.000
_cell.angle_alpha   90.00
_cell.angle_beta   90.00
_cell.angle_gamma   90.00
#
_symmetry.space_group_name_H-M   'P 1'
#
loop_
_entity.id
_entity.type
_entity.pdbx_description
1 polymer ?
#
loop_
_entity_poly.entity_id
_entity_poly.type
_entity_poly.pdbx_seq_one_letter_code
_entity_poly.pdbx_strand_id
1 'polypeptide(L)'
;MIENIKKRRKKIKKLLKRKRRQKRINYINNLSITKFMSQIDDKLFLKIFKDNRRGYFKSFMKLMSRLGDGYVWAFLYFSLYMFRIKYAILYFARAAAAVFICIFVFLYIKSFFSRMRPYKKHDKIPIMYPPDKHSFPSGHTMVGFAISFSVGSYSFGSAILFYTIASLIAFSRVYVGLHYPLDVICGIVLGSVIGMLTNMAFYYMIGLPIVGHI
;
A
#
# COMPACT_ATOMS: atom_id res chain seq x y z
N MET A 1 27.37 -37.62 -7.27
CA MET A 1 28.42 -36.54 -7.32
C MET A 1 27.91 -35.28 -8.02
N ILE A 2 27.39 -35.34 -9.23
CA ILE A 2 26.90 -34.19 -10.02
C ILE A 2 25.75 -33.42 -9.32
N GLU A 3 24.83 -34.09 -8.65
CA GLU A 3 23.72 -33.45 -7.94
C GLU A 3 24.15 -32.61 -6.74
N ASN A 4 25.17 -33.05 -6.02
CA ASN A 4 25.77 -32.29 -4.92
C ASN A 4 26.48 -31.02 -5.41
N ILE A 5 27.13 -31.07 -6.59
CA ILE A 5 27.75 -29.89 -7.21
C ILE A 5 26.64 -28.88 -7.62
N LYS A 6 25.52 -29.34 -8.21
CA LYS A 6 24.38 -28.47 -8.57
C LYS A 6 23.74 -27.81 -7.33
N LYS A 7 23.55 -28.54 -6.23
CA LYS A 7 23.05 -28.00 -4.95
C LYS A 7 24.00 -26.94 -4.37
N ARG A 8 25.32 -27.21 -4.36
CA ARG A 8 26.33 -26.23 -3.90
C ARG A 8 26.33 -24.97 -4.76
N ARG A 9 26.30 -25.08 -6.09
CA ARG A 9 26.23 -23.94 -7.02
C ARG A 9 24.96 -23.09 -6.78
N LYS A 10 23.77 -23.71 -6.58
CA LYS A 10 22.54 -23.00 -6.21
C LYS A 10 22.69 -22.25 -4.87
N LYS A 11 23.30 -22.89 -3.87
CA LYS A 11 23.53 -22.27 -2.54
C LYS A 11 24.46 -21.07 -2.64
N ILE A 12 25.57 -21.18 -3.40
CA ILE A 12 26.51 -20.08 -3.63
C ILE A 12 25.84 -18.92 -4.37
N LYS A 13 25.11 -19.18 -5.46
CA LYS A 13 24.36 -18.14 -6.18
C LYS A 13 23.38 -17.40 -5.26
N LYS A 14 22.67 -18.13 -4.39
CA LYS A 14 21.75 -17.54 -3.41
C LYS A 14 22.47 -16.65 -2.38
N LEU A 15 23.64 -17.08 -1.90
CA LEU A 15 24.47 -16.30 -0.97
C LEU A 15 25.04 -15.04 -1.63
N LEU A 16 25.53 -15.13 -2.86
CA LEU A 16 26.04 -13.97 -3.61
C LEU A 16 24.93 -12.95 -3.89
N LYS A 17 23.73 -13.42 -4.26
CA LYS A 17 22.55 -12.55 -4.43
C LYS A 17 22.17 -11.83 -3.12
N ARG A 18 22.24 -12.54 -1.97
CA ARG A 18 22.00 -11.94 -0.64
C ARG A 18 23.07 -10.89 -0.31
N LYS A 19 24.36 -11.18 -0.51
CA LYS A 19 25.45 -10.22 -0.25
C LYS A 19 25.33 -8.96 -1.11
N ARG A 20 25.02 -9.10 -2.42
CA ARG A 20 24.81 -7.95 -3.32
C ARG A 20 23.60 -7.10 -2.87
N ARG A 21 22.48 -7.75 -2.48
CA ARG A 21 21.30 -7.07 -1.94
C ARG A 21 21.64 -6.30 -0.66
N GLN A 22 22.41 -6.91 0.26
CA GLN A 22 22.79 -6.26 1.52
C GLN A 22 23.71 -5.05 1.28
N LYS A 23 24.70 -5.15 0.39
CA LYS A 23 25.54 -4.01 0.01
C LYS A 23 24.71 -2.84 -0.52
N ARG A 24 23.72 -3.12 -1.39
CA ARG A 24 22.83 -2.10 -1.94
C ARG A 24 21.97 -1.43 -0.86
N ILE A 25 21.39 -2.22 0.04
CA ILE A 25 20.58 -1.69 1.16
C ILE A 25 21.43 -0.79 2.05
N ASN A 26 22.65 -1.22 2.38
CA ASN A 26 23.58 -0.44 3.21
C ASN A 26 23.97 0.88 2.52
N TYR A 27 24.21 0.85 1.19
CA TYR A 27 24.48 2.06 0.42
C TYR A 27 23.31 3.04 0.48
N ILE A 28 22.09 2.58 0.17
CA ILE A 28 20.87 3.42 0.21
C ILE A 28 20.67 4.02 1.61
N ASN A 29 20.80 3.21 2.66
CA ASN A 29 20.61 3.66 4.04
C ASN A 29 21.67 4.66 4.52
N ASN A 30 22.83 4.69 3.89
CA ASN A 30 23.91 5.62 4.22
C ASN A 30 23.84 6.96 3.50
N LEU A 31 22.95 7.13 2.50
CA LEU A 31 22.75 8.42 1.87
C LEU A 31 22.19 9.41 2.92
N SER A 32 22.73 10.64 2.94
CA SER A 32 22.35 11.67 3.91
C SER A 32 20.86 11.96 3.90
N ILE A 33 20.24 11.99 2.70
CA ILE A 33 18.82 12.23 2.52
C ILE A 33 17.97 11.12 3.15
N THR A 34 18.38 9.85 3.01
CA THR A 34 17.61 8.73 3.60
C THR A 34 17.75 8.70 5.12
N LYS A 35 18.88 9.10 5.67
CA LYS A 35 19.07 9.27 7.12
C LYS A 35 18.17 10.36 7.67
N PHE A 36 18.16 11.54 7.02
CA PHE A 36 17.31 12.66 7.42
C PHE A 36 15.81 12.29 7.36
N MET A 37 15.36 11.71 6.25
CA MET A 37 13.98 11.23 6.09
C MET A 37 13.63 10.17 7.15
N SER A 38 14.55 9.25 7.46
CA SER A 38 14.35 8.24 8.50
C SER A 38 14.19 8.87 9.89
N GLN A 39 14.94 9.91 10.22
CA GLN A 39 14.83 10.60 11.50
C GLN A 39 13.48 11.31 11.68
N ILE A 40 13.00 12.00 10.63
CA ILE A 40 11.66 12.62 10.64
C ILE A 40 10.59 11.55 10.79
N ASP A 41 10.69 10.50 10.04
CA ASP A 41 9.74 9.39 10.05
C ASP A 41 9.67 8.70 11.41
N ASP A 42 10.82 8.47 12.05
CA ASP A 42 10.90 7.89 13.38
C ASP A 42 10.23 8.80 14.43
N LYS A 43 10.51 10.11 14.39
CA LYS A 43 9.88 11.08 15.29
C LYS A 43 8.36 11.15 15.14
N LEU A 44 7.88 11.23 13.90
CA LEU A 44 6.44 11.26 13.59
C LEU A 44 5.77 9.94 13.98
N PHE A 45 6.40 8.80 13.68
CA PHE A 45 5.89 7.49 14.08
C PHE A 45 5.72 7.39 15.59
N LEU A 46 6.74 7.72 16.38
CA LEU A 46 6.69 7.65 17.84
C LEU A 46 5.65 8.62 18.43
N LYS A 47 5.40 9.76 17.80
CA LYS A 47 4.34 10.69 18.19
C LYS A 47 2.93 10.10 17.95
N ILE A 48 2.74 9.41 16.83
CA ILE A 48 1.46 8.81 16.46
C ILE A 48 1.26 7.47 17.17
N PHE A 49 2.27 6.62 17.19
CA PHE A 49 2.22 5.30 17.83
C PHE A 49 2.52 5.42 19.32
N LYS A 50 1.52 5.10 20.17
CA LYS A 50 1.66 5.02 21.63
C LYS A 50 1.37 3.59 22.08
N ASP A 51 2.29 2.97 22.83
CA ASP A 51 2.21 1.56 23.26
C ASP A 51 0.95 1.23 24.05
N ASN A 52 0.52 2.14 24.93
CA ASN A 52 -0.55 1.88 25.90
C ASN A 52 -1.92 2.43 25.43
N ARG A 53 -2.27 2.19 24.19
CA ARG A 53 -3.57 2.61 23.67
C ARG A 53 -4.65 1.59 24.03
N ARG A 54 -5.66 2.05 24.75
CA ARG A 54 -6.86 1.27 25.10
C ARG A 54 -8.11 1.98 24.56
N GLY A 55 -9.24 1.25 24.53
CA GLY A 55 -10.55 1.82 24.20
C GLY A 55 -11.00 1.70 22.75
N TYR A 56 -12.14 2.32 22.47
CA TYR A 56 -12.86 2.24 21.20
C TYR A 56 -12.03 2.69 20.00
N PHE A 57 -11.22 3.73 20.14
CA PHE A 57 -10.41 4.25 19.04
C PHE A 57 -9.36 3.25 18.54
N LYS A 58 -8.75 2.46 19.45
CA LYS A 58 -7.84 1.38 19.08
C LYS A 58 -8.57 0.31 18.26
N SER A 59 -9.76 -0.09 18.70
CA SER A 59 -10.58 -1.10 18.02
C SER A 59 -11.03 -0.60 16.66
N PHE A 60 -11.43 0.67 16.56
CA PHE A 60 -11.78 1.32 15.30
C PHE A 60 -10.60 1.37 14.32
N MET A 61 -9.40 1.78 14.76
CA MET A 61 -8.22 1.81 13.90
C MET A 61 -7.77 0.41 13.46
N LYS A 62 -7.91 -0.59 14.33
CA LYS A 62 -7.69 -1.99 13.97
C LYS A 62 -8.67 -2.47 12.91
N LEU A 63 -9.95 -2.09 13.03
CA LEU A 63 -10.98 -2.38 12.03
C LEU A 63 -10.64 -1.71 10.70
N MET A 64 -10.35 -0.40 10.69
CA MET A 64 -9.97 0.33 9.47
C MET A 64 -8.77 -0.33 8.77
N SER A 65 -7.76 -0.76 9.54
CA SER A 65 -6.61 -1.45 8.98
C SER A 65 -6.97 -2.80 8.32
N ARG A 66 -7.92 -3.56 8.88
CA ARG A 66 -8.41 -4.83 8.31
C ARG A 66 -9.30 -4.63 7.09
N LEU A 67 -10.12 -3.56 7.08
CA LEU A 67 -10.93 -3.24 5.93
C LEU A 67 -10.09 -2.98 4.67
N GLY A 68 -8.86 -2.50 4.86
CA GLY A 68 -7.88 -2.38 3.78
C GLY A 68 -7.42 -3.70 3.14
N ASP A 69 -7.73 -4.86 3.73
CA ASP A 69 -7.40 -6.18 3.19
C ASP A 69 -8.27 -6.60 1.97
N GLY A 70 -9.16 -5.72 1.50
CA GLY A 70 -9.94 -5.92 0.28
C GLY A 70 -11.46 -6.01 0.48
N TYR A 71 -11.93 -6.46 1.64
CA TYR A 71 -13.35 -6.71 1.91
C TYR A 71 -14.24 -5.47 1.74
N VAL A 72 -13.79 -4.31 2.24
CA VAL A 72 -14.57 -3.07 2.09
C VAL A 72 -14.72 -2.66 0.64
N TRP A 73 -13.69 -2.86 -0.15
CA TRP A 73 -13.72 -2.52 -1.57
C TRP A 73 -14.67 -3.42 -2.35
N ALA A 74 -14.65 -4.74 -2.05
CA ALA A 74 -15.59 -5.70 -2.62
C ALA A 74 -17.04 -5.35 -2.25
N PHE A 75 -17.30 -4.98 -0.99
CA PHE A 75 -18.63 -4.56 -0.54
C PHE A 75 -19.11 -3.27 -1.23
N LEU A 76 -18.26 -2.27 -1.34
CA LEU A 76 -18.58 -1.01 -2.02
C LEU A 76 -18.90 -1.25 -3.51
N TYR A 77 -18.14 -2.12 -4.18
CA TYR A 77 -18.45 -2.49 -5.56
C TYR A 77 -19.77 -3.24 -5.70
N PHE A 78 -20.02 -4.21 -4.82
CA PHE A 78 -21.29 -4.92 -4.80
C PHE A 78 -22.46 -3.94 -4.61
N SER A 79 -22.30 -2.93 -3.74
CA SER A 79 -23.29 -1.88 -3.55
C SER A 79 -23.54 -1.09 -4.84
N LEU A 80 -22.49 -0.65 -5.54
CA LEU A 80 -22.63 0.06 -6.82
C LEU A 80 -23.38 -0.78 -7.86
N TYR A 81 -23.14 -2.08 -7.90
CA TYR A 81 -23.84 -3.01 -8.78
C TYR A 81 -25.33 -3.14 -8.41
N MET A 82 -25.64 -3.29 -7.11
CA MET A 82 -27.01 -3.41 -6.62
C MET A 82 -27.85 -2.14 -6.87
N PHE A 83 -27.25 -0.96 -6.74
CA PHE A 83 -27.89 0.32 -7.07
C PHE A 83 -27.99 0.58 -8.58
N ARG A 84 -27.69 -0.41 -9.42
CA ARG A 84 -27.76 -0.33 -10.89
C ARG A 84 -27.04 0.88 -11.47
N ILE A 85 -25.88 1.22 -10.90
CA ILE A 85 -25.04 2.30 -11.41
C ILE A 85 -24.63 1.98 -12.86
N LYS A 86 -24.91 2.90 -13.76
CA LYS A 86 -24.56 2.77 -15.17
C LYS A 86 -23.05 2.52 -15.30
N TYR A 87 -22.67 1.51 -16.10
CA TYR A 87 -21.28 1.09 -16.30
C TYR A 87 -20.54 0.58 -15.04
N ALA A 88 -21.24 0.16 -13.98
CA ALA A 88 -20.61 -0.36 -12.75
C ALA A 88 -19.56 -1.43 -13.02
N ILE A 89 -19.81 -2.36 -13.96
CA ILE A 89 -18.88 -3.42 -14.35
C ILE A 89 -17.59 -2.84 -14.94
N LEU A 90 -17.68 -1.80 -15.76
CA LEU A 90 -16.50 -1.16 -16.39
C LEU A 90 -15.69 -0.38 -15.34
N TYR A 91 -16.33 0.30 -14.40
CA TYR A 91 -15.66 0.92 -13.26
C TYR A 91 -14.97 -0.13 -12.39
N PHE A 92 -15.60 -1.28 -12.20
CA PHE A 92 -14.99 -2.42 -11.51
C PHE A 92 -13.75 -2.92 -12.24
N ALA A 93 -13.84 -3.18 -13.54
CA ALA A 93 -12.72 -3.65 -14.35
C ALA A 93 -11.54 -2.67 -14.31
N ARG A 94 -11.82 -1.36 -14.39
CA ARG A 94 -10.85 -0.29 -14.30
C ARG A 94 -10.12 -0.31 -12.94
N ALA A 95 -10.86 -0.40 -11.84
CA ALA A 95 -10.24 -0.45 -10.53
C ALA A 95 -9.50 -1.77 -10.27
N ALA A 96 -10.00 -2.90 -10.77
CA ALA A 96 -9.30 -4.17 -10.71
C ALA A 96 -7.95 -4.12 -11.46
N ALA A 97 -7.91 -3.48 -12.63
CA ALA A 97 -6.67 -3.24 -13.37
C ALA A 97 -5.70 -2.36 -12.56
N ALA A 98 -6.18 -1.27 -11.94
CA ALA A 98 -5.37 -0.42 -11.08
C ALA A 98 -4.81 -1.19 -9.87
N VAL A 99 -5.62 -2.00 -9.20
CA VAL A 99 -5.19 -2.86 -8.09
C VAL A 99 -4.12 -3.84 -8.53
N PHE A 100 -4.31 -4.49 -9.66
CA PHE A 100 -3.34 -5.44 -10.23
C PHE A 100 -1.98 -4.77 -10.47
N ILE A 101 -1.97 -3.60 -11.10
CA ILE A 101 -0.74 -2.81 -11.32
C ILE A 101 -0.11 -2.43 -9.96
N CYS A 102 -0.92 -1.96 -8.99
CA CYS A 102 -0.45 -1.64 -7.65
C CYS A 102 0.27 -2.83 -6.99
N ILE A 103 -0.29 -4.04 -7.08
CA ILE A 103 0.30 -5.25 -6.50
C ILE A 103 1.71 -5.49 -7.07
N PHE A 104 1.87 -5.46 -8.38
CA PHE A 104 3.18 -5.64 -9.00
C PHE A 104 4.17 -4.55 -8.59
N VAL A 105 3.74 -3.28 -8.64
CA VAL A 105 4.61 -2.14 -8.30
C VAL A 105 5.05 -2.19 -6.85
N PHE A 106 4.13 -2.41 -5.88
CA PHE A 106 4.55 -2.44 -4.48
C PHE A 106 5.41 -3.66 -4.14
N LEU A 107 5.16 -4.84 -4.72
CA LEU A 107 6.01 -6.02 -4.53
C LEU A 107 7.41 -5.78 -5.07
N TYR A 108 7.52 -5.16 -6.25
CA TYR A 108 8.80 -4.80 -6.83
C TYR A 108 9.57 -3.81 -5.93
N ILE A 109 8.93 -2.70 -5.54
CA ILE A 109 9.53 -1.67 -4.69
C ILE A 109 9.92 -2.23 -3.32
N LYS A 110 9.06 -3.03 -2.68
CA LYS A 110 9.38 -3.72 -1.42
C LYS A 110 10.60 -4.61 -1.52
N SER A 111 10.72 -5.33 -2.63
CA SER A 111 11.90 -6.19 -2.87
C SER A 111 13.18 -5.38 -3.03
N PHE A 112 13.05 -4.15 -3.58
CA PHE A 112 14.19 -3.26 -3.84
C PHE A 112 14.68 -2.58 -2.55
N PHE A 113 13.80 -1.87 -1.83
CA PHE A 113 14.18 -1.08 -0.65
C PHE A 113 14.36 -1.92 0.61
N SER A 114 13.58 -2.97 0.79
CA SER A 114 13.66 -3.89 1.94
C SER A 114 13.65 -3.18 3.32
N ARG A 115 12.90 -2.07 3.43
CA ARG A 115 12.83 -1.26 4.64
C ARG A 115 12.26 -2.03 5.83
N MET A 116 12.93 -1.96 6.99
CA MET A 116 12.46 -2.57 8.23
C MET A 116 11.20 -1.84 8.73
N ARG A 117 10.25 -2.60 9.28
CA ARG A 117 9.02 -2.04 9.85
C ARG A 117 9.28 -1.30 11.15
N PRO A 118 8.50 -0.21 11.45
CA PRO A 118 8.74 0.62 12.61
C PRO A 118 8.67 -0.14 13.93
N TYR A 119 7.70 -1.02 14.12
CA TYR A 119 7.59 -1.81 15.35
C TYR A 119 8.82 -2.70 15.62
N LYS A 120 9.47 -3.22 14.58
CA LYS A 120 10.70 -4.01 14.71
C LYS A 120 11.92 -3.13 15.01
N LYS A 121 12.00 -1.95 14.38
CA LYS A 121 13.13 -1.03 14.59
C LYS A 121 13.13 -0.45 16.00
N HIS A 122 11.95 -0.20 16.55
CA HIS A 122 11.79 0.44 17.88
C HIS A 122 11.46 -0.55 19.00
N ASP A 123 11.55 -1.85 18.74
CA ASP A 123 11.21 -2.93 19.66
C ASP A 123 9.84 -2.75 20.33
N LYS A 124 8.83 -2.46 19.52
CA LYS A 124 7.46 -2.21 19.93
C LYS A 124 6.54 -3.36 19.57
N ILE A 125 5.47 -3.57 20.35
CA ILE A 125 4.44 -4.56 20.04
C ILE A 125 3.40 -3.90 19.11
N PRO A 126 3.24 -4.37 17.85
CA PRO A 126 2.24 -3.81 16.95
C PRO A 126 0.83 -4.23 17.40
N ILE A 127 -0.18 -3.38 17.08
CA ILE A 127 -1.58 -3.72 17.37
C ILE A 127 -2.07 -4.91 16.53
N MET A 128 -1.44 -5.14 15.38
CA MET A 128 -1.67 -6.32 14.52
C MET A 128 -0.39 -6.65 13.75
N TYR A 129 -0.25 -7.92 13.36
CA TYR A 129 0.93 -8.38 12.62
C TYR A 129 0.68 -8.34 11.11
N PRO A 130 1.66 -7.88 10.33
CA PRO A 130 1.56 -7.83 8.88
C PRO A 130 1.88 -9.18 8.24
N PRO A 131 1.33 -9.46 7.02
CA PRO A 131 1.64 -10.69 6.29
C PRO A 131 3.06 -10.69 5.68
N ASP A 132 3.67 -9.52 5.51
CA ASP A 132 4.99 -9.37 4.86
C ASP A 132 6.04 -8.71 5.78
N LYS A 133 7.31 -8.79 5.36
CA LYS A 133 8.48 -8.38 6.17
C LYS A 133 8.86 -6.91 6.05
N HIS A 134 8.50 -6.24 4.95
CA HIS A 134 9.01 -4.91 4.59
C HIS A 134 7.92 -3.85 4.70
N SER A 135 8.33 -2.63 5.10
CA SER A 135 7.37 -1.54 5.33
C SER A 135 7.07 -0.71 4.09
N PHE A 136 8.08 -0.39 3.27
CA PHE A 136 7.96 0.57 2.17
C PHE A 136 7.67 -0.08 0.82
N PRO A 137 6.72 0.46 0.03
CA PRO A 137 5.67 1.40 0.42
C PRO A 137 4.50 0.69 1.10
N SER A 138 3.50 1.47 1.60
CA SER A 138 2.27 0.91 2.17
C SER A 138 1.34 0.42 1.06
N GLY A 139 1.23 -0.91 0.90
CA GLY A 139 0.39 -1.52 -0.13
C GLY A 139 -1.10 -1.24 0.05
N HIS A 140 -1.63 -1.29 1.30
CA HIS A 140 -3.03 -0.96 1.59
C HIS A 140 -3.38 0.47 1.22
N THR A 141 -2.48 1.43 1.52
CA THR A 141 -2.66 2.83 1.14
C THR A 141 -2.63 3.00 -0.37
N MET A 142 -1.67 2.37 -1.03
CA MET A 142 -1.51 2.44 -2.48
C MET A 142 -2.74 1.90 -3.22
N VAL A 143 -3.22 0.73 -2.82
CA VAL A 143 -4.44 0.11 -3.37
C VAL A 143 -5.67 0.98 -3.07
N GLY A 144 -5.83 1.44 -1.84
CA GLY A 144 -6.96 2.27 -1.44
C GLY A 144 -7.08 3.55 -2.26
N PHE A 145 -5.97 4.27 -2.47
CA PHE A 145 -5.96 5.49 -3.27
C PHE A 145 -6.11 5.23 -4.77
N ALA A 146 -5.59 4.12 -5.30
CA ALA A 146 -5.82 3.75 -6.69
C ALA A 146 -7.29 3.44 -6.97
N ILE A 147 -7.96 2.70 -6.08
CA ILE A 147 -9.40 2.44 -6.17
C ILE A 147 -10.19 3.74 -6.05
N SER A 148 -9.86 4.59 -5.06
CA SER A 148 -10.53 5.88 -4.85
C SER A 148 -10.44 6.76 -6.08
N PHE A 149 -9.29 6.79 -6.75
CA PHE A 149 -9.12 7.52 -8.00
C PHE A 149 -9.95 6.94 -9.13
N SER A 150 -10.00 5.60 -9.22
CA SER A 150 -10.73 4.90 -10.29
C SER A 150 -12.26 5.03 -10.18
N VAL A 151 -12.80 4.97 -8.96
CA VAL A 151 -14.26 4.98 -8.71
C VAL A 151 -14.75 6.34 -8.25
N GLY A 152 -13.96 7.06 -7.46
CA GLY A 152 -14.30 8.40 -6.97
C GLY A 152 -14.55 9.40 -8.10
N SER A 153 -13.99 9.17 -9.28
CA SER A 153 -14.28 9.96 -10.46
C SER A 153 -15.71 9.83 -11.00
N TYR A 154 -16.50 8.88 -10.50
CA TYR A 154 -17.89 8.70 -10.92
C TYR A 154 -18.80 9.87 -10.51
N SER A 155 -18.72 10.33 -9.26
CA SER A 155 -19.45 11.47 -8.75
C SER A 155 -18.74 12.11 -7.56
N PHE A 156 -19.11 13.35 -7.22
CA PHE A 156 -18.56 14.04 -6.04
C PHE A 156 -18.81 13.28 -4.74
N GLY A 157 -20.01 12.71 -4.57
CA GLY A 157 -20.35 11.90 -3.39
C GLY A 157 -19.51 10.63 -3.30
N SER A 158 -19.30 9.92 -4.41
CA SER A 158 -18.43 8.74 -4.43
C SER A 158 -16.98 9.11 -4.15
N ALA A 159 -16.49 10.24 -4.66
CA ALA A 159 -15.14 10.74 -4.36
C ALA A 159 -14.95 10.94 -2.85
N ILE A 160 -15.86 11.70 -2.19
CA ILE A 160 -15.79 11.91 -0.73
C ILE A 160 -15.75 10.58 0.02
N LEU A 161 -16.65 9.65 -0.30
CA LEU A 161 -16.73 8.36 0.37
C LEU A 161 -15.45 7.55 0.24
N PHE A 162 -14.97 7.33 -1.00
CA PHE A 162 -13.83 6.46 -1.27
C PHE A 162 -12.53 7.06 -0.73
N TYR A 163 -12.28 8.37 -0.92
CA TYR A 163 -11.09 9.03 -0.37
C TYR A 163 -11.11 9.10 1.16
N THR A 164 -12.27 9.26 1.80
CA THR A 164 -12.37 9.23 3.26
C THR A 164 -11.99 7.85 3.79
N ILE A 165 -12.54 6.77 3.22
CA ILE A 165 -12.21 5.40 3.61
C ILE A 165 -10.72 5.10 3.38
N ALA A 166 -10.17 5.46 2.21
CA ALA A 166 -8.75 5.28 1.91
C ALA A 166 -7.85 6.04 2.89
N SER A 167 -8.22 7.27 3.27
CA SER A 167 -7.48 8.09 4.24
C SER A 167 -7.51 7.49 5.65
N LEU A 168 -8.66 6.98 6.08
CA LEU A 168 -8.78 6.27 7.37
C LEU A 168 -7.94 4.99 7.38
N ILE A 169 -7.97 4.21 6.30
CA ILE A 169 -7.10 3.04 6.14
C ILE A 169 -5.63 3.47 6.20
N ALA A 170 -5.24 4.49 5.44
CA ALA A 170 -3.87 5.01 5.38
C ALA A 170 -3.36 5.43 6.77
N PHE A 171 -4.13 6.24 7.49
CA PHE A 171 -3.80 6.66 8.85
C PHE A 171 -3.70 5.47 9.82
N SER A 172 -4.62 4.51 9.70
CA SER A 172 -4.62 3.32 10.56
C SER A 172 -3.31 2.53 10.45
N ARG A 173 -2.66 2.49 9.27
CA ARG A 173 -1.39 1.75 9.06
C ARG A 173 -0.25 2.28 9.92
N VAL A 174 -0.18 3.60 10.12
CA VAL A 174 0.79 4.21 11.05
C VAL A 174 0.37 3.97 12.49
N TYR A 175 -0.91 4.18 12.78
CA TYR A 175 -1.47 4.04 14.11
C TYR A 175 -1.30 2.63 14.69
N VAL A 176 -1.48 1.57 13.89
CA VAL A 176 -1.31 0.18 14.35
C VAL A 176 0.16 -0.27 14.41
N GLY A 177 1.12 0.58 14.01
CA GLY A 177 2.55 0.31 14.12
C GLY A 177 3.18 -0.40 12.94
N LEU A 178 2.49 -0.53 11.79
CA LEU A 178 2.95 -1.33 10.66
C LEU A 178 3.78 -0.55 9.64
N HIS A 179 3.52 0.75 9.50
CA HIS A 179 4.14 1.61 8.50
C HIS A 179 4.59 2.93 9.08
N TYR A 180 5.62 3.50 8.50
CA TYR A 180 6.01 4.88 8.74
C TYR A 180 5.09 5.85 7.98
N PRO A 181 4.99 7.14 8.43
CA PRO A 181 4.27 8.16 7.67
C PRO A 181 4.70 8.29 6.21
N LEU A 182 6.01 8.24 5.92
CA LEU A 182 6.51 8.30 4.54
C LEU A 182 6.14 7.08 3.69
N ASP A 183 6.03 5.87 4.29
CA ASP A 183 5.53 4.68 3.58
C ASP A 183 4.10 4.91 3.09
N VAL A 184 3.31 5.60 3.90
CA VAL A 184 1.91 5.96 3.63
C VAL A 184 1.83 7.06 2.57
N ILE A 185 2.60 8.14 2.72
CA ILE A 185 2.63 9.26 1.75
C ILE A 185 3.03 8.74 0.36
N CYS A 186 4.09 7.95 0.28
CA CYS A 186 4.49 7.31 -0.99
C CYS A 186 3.40 6.39 -1.55
N GLY A 187 2.70 5.65 -0.68
CA GLY A 187 1.55 4.83 -1.07
C GLY A 187 0.40 5.67 -1.65
N ILE A 188 0.10 6.83 -1.06
CA ILE A 188 -0.90 7.80 -1.57
C ILE A 188 -0.51 8.26 -2.97
N VAL A 189 0.71 8.78 -3.13
CA VAL A 189 1.18 9.32 -4.42
C VAL A 189 1.18 8.24 -5.51
N LEU A 190 1.80 7.09 -5.25
CA LEU A 190 1.89 6.00 -6.22
C LEU A 190 0.50 5.45 -6.58
N GLY A 191 -0.36 5.26 -5.59
CA GLY A 191 -1.73 4.77 -5.82
C GLY A 191 -2.55 5.75 -6.65
N SER A 192 -2.47 7.05 -6.34
CA SER A 192 -3.17 8.10 -7.10
C SER A 192 -2.68 8.17 -8.55
N VAL A 193 -1.36 8.12 -8.76
CA VAL A 193 -0.77 8.14 -10.12
C VAL A 193 -1.22 6.91 -10.92
N ILE A 194 -1.19 5.71 -10.33
CA ILE A 194 -1.65 4.49 -11.01
C ILE A 194 -3.14 4.57 -11.33
N GLY A 195 -3.97 5.01 -10.38
CA GLY A 195 -5.40 5.20 -10.62
C GLY A 195 -5.68 6.20 -11.75
N MET A 196 -4.96 7.33 -11.77
CA MET A 196 -5.06 8.32 -12.84
C MET A 196 -4.67 7.73 -14.20
N LEU A 197 -3.52 7.08 -14.30
CA LEU A 197 -3.06 6.48 -15.55
C LEU A 197 -4.00 5.39 -16.05
N THR A 198 -4.57 4.58 -15.13
CA THR A 198 -5.56 3.57 -15.48
C THR A 198 -6.86 4.21 -15.98
N ASN A 199 -7.32 5.31 -15.36
CA ASN A 199 -8.48 6.06 -15.84
C ASN A 199 -8.25 6.59 -17.27
N MET A 200 -7.09 7.18 -17.52
CA MET A 200 -6.73 7.66 -18.87
C MET A 200 -6.69 6.52 -19.88
N ALA A 201 -6.09 5.38 -19.54
CA ALA A 201 -6.04 4.22 -20.42
C ALA A 201 -7.44 3.72 -20.80
N PHE A 202 -8.35 3.58 -19.84
CA PHE A 202 -9.73 3.17 -20.11
C PHE A 202 -10.52 4.20 -20.92
N TYR A 203 -10.26 5.50 -20.71
CA TYR A 203 -10.85 6.54 -21.53
C TYR A 203 -10.45 6.41 -23.01
N TYR A 204 -9.16 6.25 -23.28
CA TYR A 204 -8.68 6.13 -24.65
C TYR A 204 -9.04 4.80 -25.33
N MET A 205 -9.14 3.70 -24.57
CA MET A 205 -9.41 2.37 -25.13
C MET A 205 -10.90 2.13 -25.41
N ILE A 206 -11.78 2.57 -24.54
CA ILE A 206 -13.22 2.21 -24.60
C ILE A 206 -14.17 3.40 -24.37
N GLY A 207 -13.65 4.64 -24.33
CA GLY A 207 -14.46 5.84 -24.11
C GLY A 207 -15.10 5.94 -22.73
N LEU A 208 -14.65 5.16 -21.73
CA LEU A 208 -15.19 5.23 -20.37
C LEU A 208 -14.80 6.58 -19.74
N PRO A 209 -15.78 7.40 -19.29
CA PRO A 209 -15.49 8.74 -18.76
C PRO A 209 -14.45 8.72 -17.64
N ILE A 210 -13.51 9.68 -17.66
CA ILE A 210 -12.55 9.90 -16.57
C ILE A 210 -13.30 10.44 -15.35
N VAL A 211 -14.24 11.36 -15.58
CA VAL A 211 -15.17 11.89 -14.60
C VAL A 211 -16.59 11.54 -15.05
N GLY A 212 -17.38 10.97 -14.17
CA GLY A 212 -18.78 10.65 -14.48
C GLY A 212 -19.54 11.97 -14.75
N HIS A 213 -20.33 11.96 -15.79
CA HIS A 213 -21.29 13.04 -15.97
C HIS A 213 -22.34 12.94 -14.86
N ILE A 214 -22.53 14.04 -14.17
CA ILE A 214 -23.66 14.30 -13.26
C ILE A 214 -24.95 14.30 -14.07
#